data_ead6aa46dd4164f25f52228441444ccb
#
_entry.id   ead6aa46dd4164f25f52228441444ccb
#
_cell.length_a   1.000
_cell.length_b   1.000
_cell.length_c   1.000
_cell.angle_alpha   90.00
_cell.angle_beta   90.00
_cell.angle_gamma   90.00
#
_symmetry.space_group_name_H-M   'P 1'
#
loop_
_entity.id
_entity.type
_entity.pdbx_description
1 polymer ?
#
loop_
_entity_poly.entity_id
_entity_poly.type
_entity_poly.pdbx_seq_one_letter_code
_entity_poly.pdbx_strand_id
1 'polypeptide(L)'
;HLDFRRQRQMCIRDRDLGVSSFQFDSPERGFSFRFDERLDMRMNKDAVLDACDLLNTYDEGQLEKIFSQFGDFKTVESKRITSKIIDARDNNKLTTTQDLVSCIEFLVPQKVKNQFLARVFQSIRIEVNQELNALVEFLNQLPKVLKNEGIVSIITYHSLEDRLVKNFFKTGNCNGDLEKDFFGNISKPFDLVNKKPIVPGDAEIKLNPRARSAKLRIAKKRK
;
A
#
# COMPACT_ATOMS: atom_id res chain seq x y z
N HIS A 1 40.43 10.53 14.33
CA HIS A 1 40.00 10.19 12.95
C HIS A 1 38.48 10.13 12.93
N LEU A 2 37.86 11.24 12.61
CA LEU A 2 36.44 11.29 12.28
C LEU A 2 36.30 10.87 10.81
N ASP A 3 35.94 9.61 10.63
CA ASP A 3 35.61 9.07 9.30
C ASP A 3 34.26 9.64 8.89
N PHE A 4 34.29 10.82 8.24
CA PHE A 4 33.15 11.33 7.50
C PHE A 4 32.90 10.41 6.30
N ARG A 5 32.16 9.31 6.50
CA ARG A 5 31.55 8.60 5.38
C ARG A 5 30.62 9.58 4.68
N ARG A 6 31.14 10.25 3.65
CA ARG A 6 30.32 11.03 2.71
C ARG A 6 29.25 10.07 2.20
N GLN A 7 28.01 10.23 2.67
CA GLN A 7 26.89 9.51 2.10
C GLN A 7 26.89 9.82 0.60
N ARG A 8 27.17 8.80 -0.23
CA ARG A 8 27.14 8.95 -1.68
C ARG A 8 25.71 9.26 -2.09
N GLN A 9 25.43 10.50 -2.44
CA GLN A 9 24.15 10.89 -3.01
C GLN A 9 23.95 10.17 -4.34
N MET A 10 22.75 9.65 -4.56
CA MET A 10 22.41 8.86 -5.74
C MET A 10 21.97 9.74 -6.91
N CYS A 11 22.36 9.37 -8.13
CA CYS A 11 21.86 10.01 -9.36
C CYS A 11 20.48 9.49 -9.75
N ILE A 12 20.19 8.21 -9.44
CA ILE A 12 18.93 7.52 -9.77
C ILE A 12 18.49 6.71 -8.55
N ARG A 13 17.19 6.68 -8.29
CA ARG A 13 16.54 5.84 -7.29
C ARG A 13 15.25 5.27 -7.84
N ASP A 14 15.17 3.95 -7.86
CA ASP A 14 13.97 3.23 -8.27
C ASP A 14 13.33 2.53 -7.08
N ARG A 15 12.00 2.44 -7.09
CA ARG A 15 11.23 1.72 -6.09
C ARG A 15 10.03 1.03 -6.76
N ASP A 16 9.96 -0.27 -6.60
CA ASP A 16 8.79 -1.10 -6.88
C ASP A 16 8.08 -1.39 -5.55
N LEU A 17 6.81 -1.01 -5.45
CA LEU A 17 6.04 -1.11 -4.21
C LEU A 17 5.20 -2.39 -4.18
N GLY A 18 4.67 -2.70 -3.00
CA GLY A 18 3.78 -3.82 -2.78
C GLY A 18 4.48 -5.17 -2.60
N VAL A 19 3.71 -6.24 -2.70
CA VAL A 19 4.17 -7.62 -2.50
C VAL A 19 4.72 -8.23 -3.78
N SER A 20 5.74 -9.07 -3.64
CA SER A 20 6.29 -9.82 -4.77
C SER A 20 5.31 -10.92 -5.22
N SER A 21 5.44 -11.35 -6.50
CA SER A 21 4.68 -12.50 -7.00
C SER A 21 4.91 -13.76 -6.17
N PHE A 22 6.13 -13.96 -5.68
CA PHE A 22 6.48 -15.07 -4.79
C PHE A 22 5.63 -15.10 -3.51
N GLN A 23 5.38 -13.94 -2.89
CA GLN A 23 4.57 -13.87 -1.67
C GLN A 23 3.09 -14.22 -1.92
N PHE A 24 2.56 -13.87 -3.10
CA PHE A 24 1.21 -14.28 -3.49
C PHE A 24 1.09 -15.74 -3.88
N ASP A 25 2.17 -16.31 -4.44
CA ASP A 25 2.20 -17.68 -4.95
C ASP A 25 2.64 -18.68 -3.88
N SER A 26 3.07 -18.21 -2.70
CA SER A 26 3.39 -19.01 -1.51
C SER A 26 2.16 -19.11 -0.60
N PRO A 27 1.41 -20.22 -0.63
CA PRO A 27 0.13 -20.34 0.10
C PRO A 27 0.29 -20.08 1.59
N GLU A 28 1.35 -20.63 2.21
CA GLU A 28 1.67 -20.52 3.64
C GLU A 28 1.88 -19.09 4.16
N ARG A 29 1.94 -18.11 3.26
CA ARG A 29 2.12 -16.70 3.60
C ARG A 29 0.80 -15.98 3.85
N GLY A 30 -0.36 -16.58 3.54
CA GLY A 30 -1.69 -16.04 3.79
C GLY A 30 -2.06 -14.76 3.00
N PHE A 31 -1.31 -14.37 1.96
CA PHE A 31 -1.61 -13.19 1.15
C PHE A 31 -2.77 -13.36 0.17
N SER A 32 -3.19 -14.61 -0.07
CA SER A 32 -4.19 -14.96 -1.06
C SER A 32 -5.37 -15.71 -0.45
N PHE A 33 -6.58 -15.32 -0.80
CA PHE A 33 -7.81 -16.03 -0.44
C PHE A 33 -8.12 -17.26 -1.32
N ARG A 34 -7.18 -17.64 -2.20
CA ARG A 34 -7.33 -18.81 -3.07
C ARG A 34 -7.00 -20.14 -2.37
N PHE A 35 -6.25 -20.06 -1.30
CA PHE A 35 -5.76 -21.20 -0.53
C PHE A 35 -6.29 -21.06 0.90
N ASP A 36 -6.60 -22.17 1.54
CA ASP A 36 -6.96 -22.20 2.95
C ASP A 36 -5.71 -22.39 3.80
N GLU A 37 -5.11 -21.27 4.22
CA GLU A 37 -3.86 -21.25 4.94
C GLU A 37 -3.92 -20.23 6.09
N ARG A 38 -2.93 -20.28 6.98
CA ARG A 38 -2.85 -19.34 8.10
C ARG A 38 -2.90 -17.88 7.63
N LEU A 39 -3.65 -17.04 8.32
CA LEU A 39 -3.70 -15.59 8.15
C LEU A 39 -2.41 -14.94 8.69
N ASP A 40 -1.31 -15.00 7.96
CA ASP A 40 -0.04 -14.34 8.32
C ASP A 40 0.07 -12.94 7.70
N MET A 41 0.19 -12.82 6.40
CA MET A 41 0.33 -11.61 5.61
C MET A 41 1.55 -10.72 5.94
N ARG A 42 2.49 -11.15 6.80
CA ARG A 42 3.69 -10.38 7.11
C ARG A 42 4.69 -10.46 5.95
N MET A 43 5.19 -9.33 5.48
CA MET A 43 6.34 -9.30 4.56
C MET A 43 7.63 -9.67 5.29
N ASN A 44 7.84 -9.11 6.47
CA ASN A 44 8.90 -9.50 7.39
C ASN A 44 8.38 -10.54 8.39
N LYS A 45 8.90 -11.76 8.35
CA LYS A 45 8.49 -12.87 9.24
C LYS A 45 8.79 -12.62 10.71
N ASP A 46 9.75 -11.73 11.01
CA ASP A 46 10.11 -11.37 12.37
C ASP A 46 9.21 -10.28 12.98
N ALA A 47 8.29 -9.70 12.19
CA ALA A 47 7.32 -8.75 12.71
C ALA A 47 6.38 -9.43 13.72
N VAL A 48 6.03 -8.71 14.78
CA VAL A 48 5.22 -9.25 15.88
C VAL A 48 3.76 -9.44 15.46
N LEU A 49 3.17 -8.45 14.78
CA LEU A 49 1.76 -8.45 14.39
C LEU A 49 1.57 -9.18 13.06
N ASP A 50 0.79 -10.25 13.06
CA ASP A 50 0.29 -10.90 11.85
C ASP A 50 -1.19 -10.59 11.62
N ALA A 51 -1.75 -11.04 10.47
CA ALA A 51 -3.15 -10.79 10.14
C ALA A 51 -4.12 -11.54 11.07
N CYS A 52 -3.73 -12.71 11.58
CA CYS A 52 -4.50 -13.46 12.56
C CYS A 52 -4.64 -12.67 13.86
N ASP A 53 -3.53 -12.15 14.39
CA ASP A 53 -3.55 -11.36 15.62
C ASP A 53 -4.33 -10.05 15.42
N LEU A 54 -4.12 -9.36 14.30
CA LEU A 54 -4.85 -8.13 13.96
C LEU A 54 -6.37 -8.35 14.01
N LEU A 55 -6.87 -9.36 13.31
CA LEU A 55 -8.31 -9.62 13.21
C LEU A 55 -8.93 -10.04 14.56
N ASN A 56 -8.17 -10.72 15.42
CA ASN A 56 -8.67 -11.20 16.70
C ASN A 56 -8.49 -10.22 17.86
N THR A 57 -7.60 -9.22 17.75
CA THR A 57 -7.30 -8.31 18.87
C THR A 57 -7.72 -6.86 18.65
N TYR A 58 -7.81 -6.38 17.39
CA TYR A 58 -8.22 -5.00 17.12
C TYR A 58 -9.68 -4.77 17.52
N ASP A 59 -9.95 -3.59 18.08
CA ASP A 59 -11.31 -3.18 18.40
C ASP A 59 -12.13 -2.82 17.14
N GLU A 60 -13.44 -2.58 17.33
CA GLU A 60 -14.36 -2.24 16.25
C GLU A 60 -13.91 -0.99 15.48
N GLY A 61 -13.51 0.06 16.19
CA GLY A 61 -13.09 1.32 15.57
C GLY A 61 -11.79 1.17 14.77
N GLN A 62 -10.86 0.36 15.25
CA GLN A 62 -9.62 0.06 14.56
C GLN A 62 -9.88 -0.72 13.26
N LEU A 63 -10.73 -1.73 13.29
CA LEU A 63 -11.10 -2.51 12.10
C LEU A 63 -11.88 -1.64 11.08
N GLU A 64 -12.85 -0.85 11.51
CA GLU A 64 -13.57 0.09 10.63
C GLU A 64 -12.62 1.04 9.92
N LYS A 65 -11.64 1.58 10.65
CA LYS A 65 -10.62 2.47 10.12
C LYS A 65 -9.79 1.81 9.03
N ILE A 66 -9.34 0.57 9.24
CA ILE A 66 -8.58 -0.20 8.26
C ILE A 66 -9.37 -0.36 6.96
N PHE A 67 -10.62 -0.82 7.04
CA PHE A 67 -11.42 -1.05 5.85
C PHE A 67 -11.81 0.24 5.13
N SER A 68 -12.12 1.31 5.85
CA SER A 68 -12.46 2.59 5.25
C SER A 68 -11.23 3.27 4.61
N GLN A 69 -10.08 3.27 5.28
CA GLN A 69 -8.90 4.00 4.82
C GLN A 69 -8.09 3.22 3.78
N PHE A 70 -7.95 1.91 3.93
CA PHE A 70 -7.08 1.09 3.09
C PHE A 70 -7.84 0.25 2.07
N GLY A 71 -9.10 -0.05 2.32
CA GLY A 71 -9.97 -0.78 1.41
C GLY A 71 -10.83 0.11 0.52
N ASP A 72 -10.85 1.43 0.77
CA ASP A 72 -11.73 2.36 0.07
C ASP A 72 -13.22 1.94 0.17
N PHE A 73 -13.59 1.35 1.31
CA PHE A 73 -14.97 1.00 1.63
C PHE A 73 -15.69 2.21 2.22
N LYS A 74 -16.98 2.37 1.87
CA LYS A 74 -17.83 3.38 2.51
C LYS A 74 -18.04 3.01 3.98
N THR A 75 -18.35 4.00 4.82
CA THR A 75 -18.56 3.79 6.27
C THR A 75 -19.55 2.65 6.57
N VAL A 76 -20.66 2.58 5.84
CA VAL A 76 -21.65 1.51 6.02
C VAL A 76 -21.09 0.12 5.68
N GLU A 77 -20.29 0.04 4.61
CA GLU A 77 -19.65 -1.22 4.19
C GLU A 77 -18.59 -1.64 5.21
N SER A 78 -17.74 -0.71 5.67
CA SER A 78 -16.71 -0.96 6.69
C SER A 78 -17.34 -1.48 7.98
N LYS A 79 -18.41 -0.86 8.46
CA LYS A 79 -19.15 -1.31 9.64
C LYS A 79 -19.70 -2.73 9.48
N ARG A 80 -20.29 -3.04 8.31
CA ARG A 80 -20.82 -4.38 8.04
C ARG A 80 -19.72 -5.45 8.01
N ILE A 81 -18.56 -5.14 7.39
CA ILE A 81 -17.42 -6.06 7.37
C ILE A 81 -16.91 -6.28 8.79
N THR A 82 -16.70 -5.21 9.54
CA THR A 82 -16.21 -5.24 10.92
C THR A 82 -17.13 -6.04 11.83
N SER A 83 -18.45 -5.76 11.81
CA SER A 83 -19.43 -6.51 12.61
C SER A 83 -19.36 -8.01 12.34
N LYS A 84 -19.23 -8.44 11.06
CA LYS A 84 -19.15 -9.86 10.72
C LYS A 84 -17.85 -10.52 11.17
N ILE A 85 -16.75 -9.79 11.16
CA ILE A 85 -15.47 -10.28 11.70
C ILE A 85 -15.57 -10.44 13.22
N ILE A 86 -16.14 -9.46 13.94
CA ILE A 86 -16.35 -9.53 15.38
C ILE A 86 -17.29 -10.67 15.76
N ASP A 87 -18.47 -10.76 15.11
CA ASP A 87 -19.41 -11.86 15.32
C ASP A 87 -18.73 -13.22 15.15
N ALA A 88 -17.86 -13.36 14.13
CA ALA A 88 -17.18 -14.63 13.86
C ALA A 88 -16.12 -14.95 14.91
N ARG A 89 -15.24 -13.98 15.27
CA ARG A 89 -14.17 -14.21 16.25
C ARG A 89 -14.67 -14.44 17.67
N ASP A 90 -15.83 -13.88 18.03
CA ASP A 90 -16.45 -14.10 19.34
C ASP A 90 -16.95 -15.54 19.50
N ASN A 91 -17.25 -16.22 18.37
CA ASN A 91 -17.60 -17.64 18.38
C ASN A 91 -16.37 -18.55 18.26
N ASN A 92 -15.49 -18.24 17.30
CA ASN A 92 -14.25 -18.99 17.06
C ASN A 92 -13.17 -18.05 16.54
N LYS A 93 -11.95 -18.19 17.06
CA LYS A 93 -10.78 -17.43 16.60
C LYS A 93 -10.60 -17.59 15.09
N LEU A 94 -10.46 -16.48 14.35
CA LEU A 94 -10.15 -16.48 12.93
C LEU A 94 -8.66 -16.81 12.75
N THR A 95 -8.34 -17.93 12.17
CA THR A 95 -6.96 -18.43 12.04
C THR A 95 -6.51 -18.60 10.61
N THR A 96 -7.46 -18.89 9.70
CA THR A 96 -7.17 -19.17 8.29
C THR A 96 -7.79 -18.13 7.35
N THR A 97 -7.29 -18.08 6.14
CA THR A 97 -7.85 -17.26 5.07
C THR A 97 -9.30 -17.64 4.78
N GLN A 98 -9.66 -18.93 4.91
CA GLN A 98 -11.02 -19.40 4.69
C GLN A 98 -11.96 -18.99 5.82
N ASP A 99 -11.49 -18.91 7.07
CA ASP A 99 -12.29 -18.38 8.19
C ASP A 99 -12.73 -16.94 7.89
N LEU A 100 -11.78 -16.10 7.44
CA LEU A 100 -12.09 -14.73 7.06
C LEU A 100 -13.04 -14.66 5.86
N VAL A 101 -12.78 -15.45 4.81
CA VAL A 101 -13.65 -15.47 3.61
C VAL A 101 -15.07 -15.85 3.99
N SER A 102 -15.24 -16.92 4.76
CA SER A 102 -16.56 -17.49 5.13
C SER A 102 -17.42 -16.51 5.93
N CYS A 103 -16.81 -15.66 6.76
CA CYS A 103 -17.56 -14.70 7.56
C CYS A 103 -18.02 -13.44 6.80
N ILE A 104 -17.42 -13.14 5.61
CA ILE A 104 -17.73 -11.90 4.88
C ILE A 104 -18.20 -12.06 3.43
N GLU A 105 -18.01 -13.24 2.80
CA GLU A 105 -18.27 -13.42 1.37
C GLU A 105 -19.73 -13.18 0.96
N PHE A 106 -20.67 -13.44 1.87
CA PHE A 106 -22.11 -13.25 1.65
C PHE A 106 -22.56 -11.78 1.71
N LEU A 107 -21.67 -10.86 2.10
CA LEU A 107 -21.97 -9.42 2.15
C LEU A 107 -22.16 -8.80 0.77
N VAL A 108 -21.72 -9.48 -0.28
CA VAL A 108 -21.78 -9.01 -1.66
C VAL A 108 -22.24 -10.11 -2.62
N PRO A 109 -22.84 -9.74 -3.78
CA PRO A 109 -23.18 -10.71 -4.81
C PRO A 109 -21.94 -11.43 -5.36
N GLN A 110 -22.10 -12.68 -5.81
CA GLN A 110 -21.05 -13.54 -6.35
C GLN A 110 -20.24 -12.87 -7.48
N LYS A 111 -20.89 -12.07 -8.32
CA LYS A 111 -20.24 -11.36 -9.45
C LYS A 111 -19.09 -10.45 -9.02
N VAL A 112 -19.15 -9.85 -7.83
CA VAL A 112 -18.16 -8.90 -7.32
C VAL A 112 -17.36 -9.44 -6.13
N LYS A 113 -17.60 -10.69 -5.73
CA LYS A 113 -16.98 -11.34 -4.57
C LYS A 113 -15.45 -11.26 -4.61
N ASN A 114 -14.83 -11.65 -5.70
CA ASN A 114 -13.35 -11.66 -5.79
C ASN A 114 -12.75 -10.24 -5.67
N GLN A 115 -13.41 -9.24 -6.24
CA GLN A 115 -12.97 -7.85 -6.11
C GLN A 115 -13.14 -7.34 -4.68
N PHE A 116 -14.24 -7.68 -4.03
CA PHE A 116 -14.50 -7.35 -2.63
C PHE A 116 -13.46 -7.99 -1.70
N LEU A 117 -13.22 -9.29 -1.82
CA LEU A 117 -12.23 -10.03 -1.03
C LEU A 117 -10.82 -9.47 -1.25
N ALA A 118 -10.44 -9.17 -2.50
CA ALA A 118 -9.14 -8.57 -2.79
C ALA A 118 -8.93 -7.24 -2.06
N ARG A 119 -9.97 -6.40 -1.95
CA ARG A 119 -9.92 -5.12 -1.20
C ARG A 119 -9.82 -5.35 0.31
N VAL A 120 -10.53 -6.34 0.86
CA VAL A 120 -10.44 -6.69 2.28
C VAL A 120 -9.03 -7.20 2.62
N PHE A 121 -8.51 -8.16 1.86
CA PHE A 121 -7.16 -8.69 2.05
C PHE A 121 -6.08 -7.61 1.88
N GLN A 122 -6.23 -6.72 0.89
CA GLN A 122 -5.34 -5.56 0.72
C GLN A 122 -5.36 -4.66 1.95
N SER A 123 -6.52 -4.38 2.54
CA SER A 123 -6.63 -3.51 3.71
C SER A 123 -5.87 -4.06 4.92
N ILE A 124 -6.05 -5.35 5.19
CA ILE A 124 -5.38 -6.05 6.29
C ILE A 124 -3.86 -6.08 6.04
N ARG A 125 -3.43 -6.40 4.82
CA ARG A 125 -2.04 -6.46 4.42
C ARG A 125 -1.33 -5.11 4.62
N ILE A 126 -1.96 -4.03 4.19
CA ILE A 126 -1.42 -2.67 4.34
C ILE A 126 -1.18 -2.34 5.81
N GLU A 127 -2.12 -2.70 6.69
CA GLU A 127 -2.00 -2.47 8.14
C GLU A 127 -0.92 -3.34 8.75
N VAL A 128 -0.93 -4.66 8.52
CA VAL A 128 0.07 -5.61 9.05
C VAL A 128 1.50 -5.17 8.72
N ASN A 129 1.71 -4.70 7.49
CA ASN A 129 3.04 -4.35 7.00
C ASN A 129 3.37 -2.86 7.10
N GLN A 130 2.45 -2.03 7.62
CA GLN A 130 2.61 -0.58 7.71
C GLN A 130 3.05 0.06 6.39
N GLU A 131 2.51 -0.46 5.25
CA GLU A 131 3.00 -0.17 3.89
C GLU A 131 2.99 1.32 3.57
N LEU A 132 1.90 2.03 3.93
CA LEU A 132 1.77 3.46 3.64
C LEU A 132 2.68 4.31 4.54
N ASN A 133 2.89 3.92 5.80
CA ASN A 133 3.81 4.60 6.70
C ASN A 133 5.25 4.47 6.19
N ALA A 134 5.67 3.26 5.81
CA ALA A 134 6.98 3.01 5.21
C ALA A 134 7.17 3.79 3.90
N LEU A 135 6.13 3.94 3.08
CA LEU A 135 6.16 4.75 1.87
C LEU A 135 6.33 6.24 2.19
N VAL A 136 5.60 6.77 3.17
CA VAL A 136 5.73 8.18 3.61
C VAL A 136 7.14 8.46 4.12
N GLU A 137 7.70 7.58 4.95
CA GLU A 137 9.07 7.70 5.45
C GLU A 137 10.09 7.67 4.30
N PHE A 138 9.93 6.76 3.36
CA PHE A 138 10.77 6.67 2.17
C PHE A 138 10.72 7.97 1.34
N LEU A 139 9.53 8.48 1.05
CA LEU A 139 9.34 9.71 0.30
C LEU A 139 10.03 10.91 0.98
N ASN A 140 9.87 11.04 2.30
CA ASN A 140 10.48 12.13 3.08
C ASN A 140 12.02 12.07 3.14
N GLN A 141 12.62 10.90 2.89
CA GLN A 141 14.07 10.74 2.83
C GLN A 141 14.64 11.06 1.44
N LEU A 142 13.85 10.98 0.37
CA LEU A 142 14.32 11.16 -1.01
C LEU A 142 15.10 12.47 -1.24
N PRO A 143 14.66 13.64 -0.73
CA PRO A 143 15.38 14.89 -0.91
C PRO A 143 16.80 14.88 -0.33
N LYS A 144 17.04 14.05 0.70
CA LYS A 144 18.34 13.96 1.39
C LYS A 144 19.30 13.02 0.67
N VAL A 145 18.81 11.96 0.05
CA VAL A 145 19.64 10.89 -0.55
C VAL A 145 19.92 11.10 -2.03
N LEU A 146 19.06 11.85 -2.75
CA LEU A 146 19.25 12.16 -4.15
C LEU A 146 20.16 13.38 -4.33
N LYS A 147 21.03 13.34 -5.34
CA LYS A 147 21.75 14.52 -5.83
C LYS A 147 20.77 15.53 -6.44
N ASN A 148 21.18 16.80 -6.49
CA ASN A 148 20.48 17.77 -7.33
C ASN A 148 20.39 17.23 -8.75
N GLU A 149 19.24 17.41 -9.39
CA GLU A 149 18.92 16.87 -10.71
C GLU A 149 18.86 15.32 -10.79
N GLY A 150 19.01 14.61 -9.67
CA GLY A 150 18.80 13.16 -9.57
C GLY A 150 17.35 12.77 -9.87
N ILE A 151 17.18 11.59 -10.45
CA ILE A 151 15.88 11.07 -10.88
C ILE A 151 15.39 10.02 -9.89
N VAL A 152 14.10 10.05 -9.60
CA VAL A 152 13.39 9.00 -8.85
C VAL A 152 12.25 8.44 -9.69
N SER A 153 12.15 7.11 -9.73
CA SER A 153 11.10 6.35 -10.42
C SER A 153 10.38 5.46 -9.41
N ILE A 154 9.06 5.57 -9.31
CA ILE A 154 8.27 4.77 -8.37
C ILE A 154 7.12 4.11 -9.11
N ILE A 155 7.02 2.77 -8.97
CA ILE A 155 5.89 1.97 -9.45
C ILE A 155 4.95 1.73 -8.26
N THR A 156 3.68 2.03 -8.45
CA THR A 156 2.60 1.82 -7.47
C THR A 156 1.56 0.88 -8.07
N TYR A 157 0.88 0.09 -7.23
CA TYR A 157 -0.11 -0.90 -7.67
C TYR A 157 -1.53 -0.61 -7.22
N HIS A 158 -1.73 0.31 -6.28
CA HIS A 158 -3.07 0.73 -5.85
C HIS A 158 -3.18 2.26 -5.67
N SER A 159 -4.43 2.73 -5.57
CA SER A 159 -4.77 4.16 -5.55
C SER A 159 -4.16 4.93 -4.38
N LEU A 160 -3.99 4.28 -3.22
CA LEU A 160 -3.46 4.94 -2.02
C LEU A 160 -1.97 5.27 -2.19
N GLU A 161 -1.16 4.30 -2.64
CA GLU A 161 0.25 4.53 -2.97
C GLU A 161 0.40 5.62 -4.03
N ASP A 162 -0.36 5.50 -5.14
CA ASP A 162 -0.29 6.45 -6.25
C ASP A 162 -0.64 7.87 -5.80
N ARG A 163 -1.60 8.03 -4.87
CA ARG A 163 -1.99 9.31 -4.30
C ARG A 163 -0.86 9.93 -3.48
N LEU A 164 -0.21 9.16 -2.60
CA LEU A 164 0.92 9.64 -1.79
C LEU A 164 2.09 10.09 -2.67
N VAL A 165 2.51 9.25 -3.63
CA VAL A 165 3.61 9.56 -4.56
C VAL A 165 3.27 10.78 -5.43
N LYS A 166 2.06 10.83 -5.98
CA LYS A 166 1.59 11.98 -6.77
C LYS A 166 1.61 13.27 -5.97
N ASN A 167 1.08 13.25 -4.75
CA ASN A 167 1.04 14.41 -3.88
C ASN A 167 2.46 14.88 -3.56
N PHE A 168 3.31 13.97 -3.09
CA PHE A 168 4.68 14.29 -2.72
C PHE A 168 5.46 14.92 -3.88
N PHE A 169 5.40 14.37 -5.08
CA PHE A 169 6.09 14.94 -6.24
C PHE A 169 5.49 16.28 -6.69
N LYS A 170 4.20 16.50 -6.46
CA LYS A 170 3.52 17.73 -6.88
C LYS A 170 3.69 18.87 -5.87
N THR A 171 3.62 18.57 -4.58
CA THR A 171 3.52 19.60 -3.51
C THR A 171 4.68 19.56 -2.51
N GLY A 172 5.48 18.49 -2.48
CA GLY A 172 6.57 18.32 -1.51
C GLY A 172 6.15 17.59 -0.24
N ASN A 173 4.86 17.28 -0.06
CA ASN A 173 4.35 16.52 1.07
C ASN A 173 3.31 15.47 0.64
N CYS A 174 3.12 14.45 1.46
CA CYS A 174 2.22 13.33 1.15
C CYS A 174 0.72 13.69 1.26
N ASN A 175 0.37 14.73 2.00
CA ASN A 175 -1.03 15.19 2.15
C ASN A 175 -1.51 15.88 0.89
N GLY A 176 -0.60 16.49 0.12
CA GLY A 176 -0.94 17.26 -1.07
C GLY A 176 -1.21 18.74 -0.80
N ASP A 177 -0.86 19.22 0.39
CA ASP A 177 -1.00 20.61 0.79
C ASP A 177 0.01 21.47 0.02
N LEU A 178 -0.46 22.63 -0.47
CA LEU A 178 0.38 23.57 -1.18
C LEU A 178 0.97 24.58 -0.18
N GLU A 179 2.23 24.36 0.18
CA GLU A 179 2.99 25.37 0.93
C GLU A 179 3.52 26.42 -0.06
N LYS A 180 3.03 27.65 0.06
CA LYS A 180 3.46 28.79 -0.74
C LYS A 180 4.32 29.71 0.13
N ASP A 181 5.40 30.20 -0.46
CA ASP A 181 6.16 31.29 0.14
C ASP A 181 5.37 32.62 0.08
N PHE A 182 5.94 33.68 0.67
CA PHE A 182 5.32 35.01 0.68
C PHE A 182 5.06 35.57 -0.73
N PHE A 183 5.76 35.10 -1.75
CA PHE A 183 5.63 35.48 -3.15
C PHE A 183 4.67 34.56 -3.94
N GLY A 184 4.06 33.57 -3.27
CA GLY A 184 3.15 32.62 -3.91
C GLY A 184 3.81 31.43 -4.62
N ASN A 185 5.15 31.30 -4.55
CA ASN A 185 5.85 30.15 -5.13
C ASN A 185 5.65 28.90 -4.27
N ILE A 186 5.45 27.77 -4.93
CA ILE A 186 5.32 26.48 -4.26
C ILE A 186 6.70 25.93 -3.93
N SER A 187 7.00 25.77 -2.64
CA SER A 187 8.21 25.09 -2.17
C SER A 187 8.04 23.58 -2.34
N LYS A 188 8.66 23.02 -3.37
CA LYS A 188 8.65 21.57 -3.63
C LYS A 188 10.03 21.07 -4.01
N PRO A 189 10.45 19.89 -3.51
CA PRO A 189 11.79 19.36 -3.78
C PRO A 189 11.93 18.70 -5.17
N PHE A 190 10.82 18.43 -5.86
CA PHE A 190 10.82 17.68 -7.12
C PHE A 190 10.01 18.38 -8.21
N ASP A 191 10.44 18.17 -9.45
CA ASP A 191 9.68 18.44 -10.66
C ASP A 191 9.26 17.12 -11.32
N LEU A 192 7.99 17.04 -11.70
CA LEU A 192 7.47 15.87 -12.42
C LEU A 192 8.10 15.82 -13.82
N VAL A 193 8.69 14.67 -14.18
CA VAL A 193 9.18 14.42 -15.55
C VAL A 193 8.01 14.27 -16.50
N ASN A 194 6.94 13.59 -16.05
CA ASN A 194 5.69 13.42 -16.79
C ASN A 194 4.49 13.74 -15.89
N LYS A 195 3.50 14.48 -16.43
CA LYS A 195 2.31 14.91 -15.68
C LYS A 195 1.36 13.73 -15.38
N LYS A 196 1.23 12.79 -16.31
CA LYS A 196 0.42 11.57 -16.16
C LYS A 196 1.33 10.38 -15.83
N PRO A 197 0.87 9.42 -15.00
CA PRO A 197 1.65 8.19 -14.79
C PRO A 197 1.78 7.41 -16.10
N ILE A 198 2.88 6.71 -16.27
CA ILE A 198 3.04 5.70 -17.30
C ILE A 198 2.33 4.44 -16.81
N VAL A 199 1.50 3.85 -17.65
CA VAL A 199 0.74 2.62 -17.36
C VAL A 199 1.15 1.53 -18.35
N PRO A 200 1.03 0.25 -17.98
CA PRO A 200 1.35 -0.85 -18.88
C PRO A 200 0.44 -0.87 -20.10
N GLY A 201 1.00 -1.24 -21.25
CA GLY A 201 0.23 -1.46 -22.48
C GLY A 201 -0.48 -2.83 -22.50
N ASP A 202 -1.42 -3.00 -23.42
CA ASP A 202 -2.20 -4.25 -23.53
C ASP A 202 -1.32 -5.50 -23.75
N ALA A 203 -0.22 -5.37 -24.47
CA ALA A 203 0.73 -6.48 -24.68
C ALA A 203 1.40 -6.91 -23.35
N GLU A 204 1.80 -5.94 -22.52
CA GLU A 204 2.39 -6.21 -21.21
C GLU A 204 1.36 -6.84 -20.27
N ILE A 205 0.11 -6.32 -20.25
CA ILE A 205 -0.96 -6.86 -19.41
C ILE A 205 -1.30 -8.31 -19.80
N LYS A 206 -1.23 -8.66 -21.10
CA LYS A 206 -1.45 -10.04 -21.57
C LYS A 206 -0.35 -10.98 -21.08
N LEU A 207 0.90 -10.53 -21.06
CA LEU A 207 2.05 -11.31 -20.59
C LEU A 207 2.10 -11.37 -19.06
N ASN A 208 1.77 -10.27 -18.40
CA ASN A 208 1.76 -10.13 -16.94
C ASN A 208 0.47 -9.45 -16.43
N PRO A 209 -0.61 -10.21 -16.20
CA PRO A 209 -1.88 -9.66 -15.74
C PRO A 209 -1.78 -8.90 -14.39
N ARG A 210 -0.76 -9.18 -13.59
CA ARG A 210 -0.52 -8.48 -12.32
C ARG A 210 -0.06 -7.03 -12.52
N ALA A 211 0.52 -6.71 -13.67
CA ALA A 211 0.91 -5.34 -14.01
C ALA A 211 -0.28 -4.41 -14.30
N ARG A 212 -1.49 -4.94 -14.50
CA ARG A 212 -2.68 -4.16 -14.92
C ARG A 212 -2.93 -2.89 -14.11
N SER A 213 -2.64 -2.90 -12.82
CA SER A 213 -2.86 -1.75 -11.92
C SER A 213 -1.61 -0.89 -11.72
N ALA A 214 -0.47 -1.27 -12.33
CA ALA A 214 0.79 -0.59 -12.16
C ALA A 214 0.75 0.83 -12.72
N LYS A 215 1.36 1.78 -11.98
CA LYS A 215 1.52 3.17 -12.40
C LYS A 215 2.93 3.62 -12.08
N LEU A 216 3.70 3.94 -13.09
CA LEU A 216 5.04 4.50 -12.93
C LEU A 216 4.99 6.03 -12.90
N ARG A 217 5.53 6.63 -11.84
CA ARG A 217 5.75 8.07 -11.73
C ARG A 217 7.23 8.38 -11.66
N ILE A 218 7.64 9.40 -12.39
CA ILE A 218 9.03 9.83 -12.48
C ILE A 218 9.11 11.31 -12.11
N ALA A 219 10.07 11.62 -11.24
CA ALA A 219 10.35 12.99 -10.84
C ALA A 219 11.86 13.26 -10.79
N LYS A 220 12.23 14.50 -10.99
CA LYS A 220 13.59 15.00 -10.95
C LYS A 220 13.76 15.93 -9.74
N LYS A 221 14.78 15.72 -8.92
CA LYS A 221 15.09 16.61 -7.81
C LYS A 221 15.49 17.98 -8.32
N ARG A 222 14.94 19.03 -7.73
CA ARG A 222 15.33 20.42 -8.00
C ARG A 222 16.76 20.71 -7.50
N LYS A 223 17.36 21.76 -8.06
CA LYS A 223 18.65 22.30 -7.61
C LYS A 223 18.55 22.88 -6.21
#